data_d3ab32927d43253114e61a16c72945c4
#
_entry.id   d3ab32927d43253114e61a16c72945c4
#
_cell.length_a   1.000
_cell.length_b   1.000
_cell.length_c   1.000
_cell.angle_alpha   90.00
_cell.angle_beta   90.00
_cell.angle_gamma   90.00
#
_symmetry.space_group_name_H-M   'P 1'
#
loop_
_entity.id
_entity.type
_entity.pdbx_description
1 polymer ?
#
loop_
_entity_poly.entity_id
_entity_poly.type
_entity_poly.pdbx_seq_one_letter_code
_entity_poly.pdbx_strand_id
1 'polypeptide(L)'
;MFLICVALLSIGACQSHSYNETVYPFLINDEQIDTSKPKRLIISHENFGAPSKSYLQAYERKIDAVVEETLKKNNYTIINNSDYRKFWREAKRKHGSPYNASTSQVNATAFQLVVRQTLNKLKEANIADAIIFTDLVEQPVVFQGNNNHLAKWHGVSRRPGVKGSGAVSTEFDWSQSVPAASLRIIIYDIDGKLLFKSIGGLEVTRYIDTRKVSGRFARRDKLFTKSSNIYEGVALALHPFIVAEGYPQQ
;
A
#
# COMPACT_ATOMS: atom_id res chain seq x y z
N MET A 1 -50.22 36.66 3.31
CA MET A 1 -49.22 35.92 4.12
C MET A 1 -48.63 34.84 3.22
N PHE A 2 -47.53 35.16 2.52
CA PHE A 2 -46.87 34.27 1.56
C PHE A 2 -45.70 33.56 2.27
N LEU A 3 -45.80 32.24 2.39
CA LEU A 3 -44.73 31.39 2.91
C LEU A 3 -43.77 31.05 1.76
N ILE A 4 -42.55 31.58 1.79
CA ILE A 4 -41.48 31.22 0.86
C ILE A 4 -40.76 30.02 1.46
N CYS A 5 -40.95 28.81 0.86
CA CYS A 5 -40.14 27.64 1.12
C CYS A 5 -38.82 27.80 0.38
N VAL A 6 -37.72 28.03 1.11
CA VAL A 6 -36.37 27.98 0.60
C VAL A 6 -35.92 26.51 0.62
N ALA A 7 -35.88 25.86 -0.55
CA ALA A 7 -35.31 24.54 -0.74
C ALA A 7 -33.79 24.69 -0.80
N LEU A 8 -33.09 24.26 0.25
CA LEU A 8 -31.65 24.09 0.27
C LEU A 8 -31.28 22.89 -0.60
N LEU A 9 -30.83 23.15 -1.82
CA LEU A 9 -30.16 22.16 -2.68
C LEU A 9 -28.76 21.94 -2.13
N SER A 10 -28.57 20.85 -1.39
CA SER A 10 -27.26 20.32 -1.04
C SER A 10 -26.62 19.74 -2.31
N ILE A 11 -25.72 20.50 -2.93
CA ILE A 11 -24.87 20.04 -4.02
C ILE A 11 -23.83 19.13 -3.38
N GLY A 12 -24.09 17.82 -3.33
CA GLY A 12 -23.09 16.81 -3.04
C GLY A 12 -22.07 16.84 -4.18
N ALA A 13 -20.89 17.41 -3.91
CA ALA A 13 -19.76 17.30 -4.81
C ALA A 13 -19.32 15.84 -4.84
N CYS A 14 -19.80 15.07 -5.81
CA CYS A 14 -19.23 13.79 -6.17
C CYS A 14 -17.79 14.05 -6.63
N GLN A 15 -16.80 13.82 -5.76
CA GLN A 15 -15.42 13.65 -6.19
C GLN A 15 -15.33 12.34 -6.95
N SER A 16 -15.43 12.41 -8.29
CA SER A 16 -15.13 11.28 -9.15
C SER A 16 -13.62 11.00 -9.04
N HIS A 17 -13.25 9.99 -8.27
CA HIS A 17 -11.90 9.45 -8.32
C HIS A 17 -11.72 8.81 -9.71
N SER A 18 -10.89 9.40 -10.57
CA SER A 18 -10.57 8.80 -11.86
C SER A 18 -9.63 7.62 -11.62
N TYR A 19 -10.20 6.45 -11.58
CA TYR A 19 -9.50 5.19 -11.45
C TYR A 19 -8.81 4.82 -12.77
N ASN A 20 -7.60 4.24 -12.68
CA ASN A 20 -6.85 3.75 -13.84
C ASN A 20 -6.74 2.22 -13.79
N GLU A 21 -7.69 1.54 -14.40
CA GLU A 21 -7.80 0.07 -14.41
C GLU A 21 -6.55 -0.64 -14.99
N THR A 22 -5.86 0.01 -15.95
CA THR A 22 -4.75 -0.62 -16.68
C THR A 22 -3.50 -0.90 -15.85
N VAL A 23 -3.42 -0.36 -14.62
CA VAL A 23 -2.24 -0.46 -13.75
C VAL A 23 -2.57 -0.86 -12.30
N TYR A 24 -3.70 -1.55 -12.12
CA TYR A 24 -4.16 -2.00 -10.81
C TYR A 24 -4.28 -3.54 -10.75
N PRO A 25 -3.20 -4.25 -10.41
CA PRO A 25 -3.23 -5.70 -10.30
C PRO A 25 -3.69 -6.14 -8.92
N PHE A 26 -4.63 -7.05 -8.86
CA PHE A 26 -4.99 -7.74 -7.63
C PHE A 26 -5.31 -9.22 -7.90
N LEU A 27 -5.31 -10.00 -6.83
CA LEU A 27 -5.76 -11.39 -6.80
C LEU A 27 -6.60 -11.57 -5.55
N ILE A 28 -7.82 -12.03 -5.74
CA ILE A 28 -8.75 -12.37 -4.67
C ILE A 28 -9.23 -13.80 -4.87
N ASN A 29 -9.39 -14.53 -3.78
CA ASN A 29 -9.98 -15.85 -3.78
C ASN A 29 -11.41 -15.78 -3.24
N ASP A 30 -12.36 -15.44 -4.10
CA ASP A 30 -13.74 -15.13 -3.75
C ASP A 30 -14.46 -16.29 -3.06
N GLU A 31 -14.25 -17.53 -3.53
CA GLU A 31 -14.87 -18.71 -2.93
C GLU A 31 -14.48 -18.89 -1.46
N GLN A 32 -13.28 -18.49 -1.08
CA GLN A 32 -12.77 -18.61 0.29
C GLN A 32 -13.16 -17.41 1.17
N ILE A 33 -13.28 -16.24 0.59
CA ILE A 33 -13.65 -15.03 1.34
C ILE A 33 -15.14 -15.05 1.72
N ASP A 34 -15.99 -15.55 0.84
CA ASP A 34 -17.45 -15.52 1.04
C ASP A 34 -17.92 -16.55 2.08
N THR A 35 -17.24 -17.71 2.18
CA THR A 35 -17.59 -18.78 3.12
C THR A 35 -17.03 -18.62 4.52
N SER A 36 -15.92 -17.89 4.70
CA SER A 36 -15.26 -17.70 6.01
C SER A 36 -14.48 -16.39 6.07
N LYS A 37 -15.18 -15.26 5.90
CA LYS A 37 -14.53 -13.96 5.97
C LYS A 37 -13.81 -13.82 7.32
N PRO A 38 -12.48 -13.72 7.35
CA PRO A 38 -11.74 -13.64 8.61
C PRO A 38 -12.18 -12.38 9.34
N LYS A 39 -12.48 -12.48 10.62
CA LYS A 39 -12.89 -11.32 11.43
C LYS A 39 -11.76 -10.78 12.30
N ARG A 40 -10.90 -11.68 12.79
CA ARG A 40 -9.77 -11.36 13.66
C ARG A 40 -8.48 -11.40 12.86
N LEU A 41 -7.87 -10.25 12.64
CA LEU A 41 -6.71 -10.08 11.78
C LEU A 41 -5.49 -9.63 12.58
N ILE A 42 -4.32 -10.13 12.21
CA ILE A 42 -3.03 -9.63 12.70
C ILE A 42 -2.30 -8.93 11.56
N ILE A 43 -1.84 -7.70 11.79
CA ILE A 43 -0.92 -7.02 10.88
C ILE A 43 0.51 -7.41 11.26
N SER A 44 1.23 -8.01 10.31
CA SER A 44 2.56 -8.60 10.58
C SER A 44 3.66 -7.57 10.78
N HIS A 45 3.56 -6.39 10.18
CA HIS A 45 4.60 -5.35 10.12
C HIS A 45 5.96 -5.86 9.60
N GLU A 46 5.96 -6.94 8.82
CA GLU A 46 7.18 -7.50 8.20
C GLU A 46 7.34 -6.90 6.80
N ASN A 47 8.46 -6.21 6.60
CA ASN A 47 8.83 -5.63 5.32
C ASN A 47 9.90 -6.50 4.66
N PHE A 48 9.60 -6.99 3.46
CA PHE A 48 10.52 -7.78 2.62
C PHE A 48 11.20 -6.93 1.54
N GLY A 49 11.17 -5.59 1.71
CA GLY A 49 11.77 -4.65 0.77
C GLY A 49 13.30 -4.76 0.69
N ALA A 50 13.87 -4.28 -0.43
CA ALA A 50 15.29 -4.25 -0.66
C ALA A 50 16.03 -3.38 0.38
N PRO A 51 17.26 -3.75 0.83
CA PRO A 51 18.06 -2.91 1.73
C PRO A 51 18.28 -1.49 1.22
N SER A 52 18.38 -1.33 -0.11
CA SER A 52 18.46 -0.02 -0.76
C SER A 52 17.23 0.86 -0.54
N LYS A 53 16.14 0.27 -0.06
CA LYS A 53 14.86 0.91 0.24
C LYS A 53 14.58 1.03 1.73
N SER A 54 15.59 0.81 2.56
CA SER A 54 15.48 0.90 4.04
C SER A 54 14.90 2.24 4.53
N TYR A 55 15.03 3.31 3.74
CA TYR A 55 14.44 4.61 4.03
C TYR A 55 12.90 4.59 4.08
N LEU A 56 12.23 3.63 3.43
CA LEU A 56 10.78 3.45 3.51
C LEU A 56 10.35 2.87 4.86
N GLN A 57 11.22 2.10 5.53
CA GLN A 57 10.93 1.48 6.82
C GLN A 57 10.54 2.51 7.90
N ALA A 58 11.08 3.72 7.82
CA ALA A 58 10.71 4.81 8.73
C ALA A 58 9.22 5.20 8.65
N TYR A 59 8.55 4.82 7.57
CA TYR A 59 7.15 5.19 7.31
C TYR A 59 6.16 4.03 7.47
N GLU A 60 6.63 2.80 7.68
CA GLU A 60 5.78 1.60 7.81
C GLU A 60 4.72 1.79 8.87
N ARG A 61 5.12 2.19 10.09
CA ARG A 61 4.16 2.41 11.20
C ARG A 61 3.05 3.40 10.85
N LYS A 62 3.38 4.43 10.07
CA LYS A 62 2.39 5.43 9.64
C LYS A 62 1.39 4.82 8.66
N ILE A 63 1.86 4.02 7.73
CA ILE A 63 1.03 3.36 6.72
C ILE A 63 0.18 2.27 7.39
N ASP A 64 0.79 1.43 8.21
CA ASP A 64 0.11 0.36 8.96
C ASP A 64 -1.01 0.90 9.86
N ALA A 65 -0.82 2.07 10.46
CA ALA A 65 -1.87 2.71 11.25
C ALA A 65 -3.10 3.07 10.40
N VAL A 66 -2.92 3.47 9.14
CA VAL A 66 -4.03 3.75 8.21
C VAL A 66 -4.67 2.45 7.73
N VAL A 67 -3.88 1.38 7.50
CA VAL A 67 -4.40 0.04 7.20
C VAL A 67 -5.27 -0.45 8.36
N GLU A 68 -4.77 -0.37 9.59
CA GLU A 68 -5.49 -0.76 10.80
C GLU A 68 -6.79 0.02 10.96
N GLU A 69 -6.74 1.35 10.80
CA GLU A 69 -7.92 2.22 10.86
C GLU A 69 -8.96 1.82 9.81
N THR A 70 -8.53 1.58 8.57
CA THR A 70 -9.41 1.18 7.47
C THR A 70 -10.07 -0.16 7.73
N LEU A 71 -9.31 -1.15 8.23
CA LEU A 71 -9.85 -2.46 8.59
C LEU A 71 -10.87 -2.36 9.73
N LYS A 72 -10.56 -1.62 10.79
CA LYS A 72 -11.48 -1.40 11.92
C LYS A 72 -12.79 -0.75 11.50
N LYS A 73 -12.73 0.26 10.62
CA LYS A 73 -13.94 0.91 10.06
C LYS A 73 -14.82 -0.05 9.25
N ASN A 74 -14.24 -1.15 8.76
CA ASN A 74 -14.94 -2.19 8.01
C ASN A 74 -15.23 -3.44 8.86
N ASN A 75 -15.35 -3.26 10.18
CA ASN A 75 -15.77 -4.29 11.16
C ASN A 75 -14.80 -5.47 11.31
N TYR A 76 -13.50 -5.27 11.02
CA TYR A 76 -12.46 -6.23 11.35
C TYR A 76 -11.90 -5.95 12.76
N THR A 77 -11.62 -7.00 13.49
CA THR A 77 -10.94 -6.91 14.80
C THR A 77 -9.44 -7.07 14.58
N ILE A 78 -8.66 -6.04 14.91
CA ILE A 78 -7.20 -6.11 14.81
C ILE A 78 -6.63 -6.58 16.14
N ILE A 79 -5.98 -7.75 16.10
CA ILE A 79 -5.35 -8.40 17.25
C ILE A 79 -3.92 -7.87 17.40
N ASN A 80 -3.51 -7.67 18.65
CA ASN A 80 -2.13 -7.27 18.95
C ASN A 80 -1.15 -8.33 18.42
N ASN A 81 -0.08 -7.87 17.80
CA ASN A 81 0.89 -8.75 17.13
C ASN A 81 2.01 -9.32 18.03
N SER A 82 1.90 -9.22 19.36
CA SER A 82 2.93 -9.70 20.30
C SER A 82 3.21 -11.20 20.15
N ASP A 83 2.15 -12.02 20.12
CA ASP A 83 2.25 -13.47 19.98
C ASP A 83 2.71 -13.85 18.58
N TYR A 84 2.20 -13.17 17.54
CA TYR A 84 2.69 -13.32 16.18
C TYR A 84 4.21 -13.10 16.13
N ARG A 85 4.72 -11.99 16.66
CA ARG A 85 6.16 -11.67 16.65
C ARG A 85 6.98 -12.70 17.41
N LYS A 86 6.45 -13.28 18.50
CA LYS A 86 7.08 -14.37 19.24
C LYS A 86 7.20 -15.60 18.35
N PHE A 87 6.08 -16.08 17.81
CA PHE A 87 6.05 -17.29 16.96
C PHE A 87 6.83 -17.13 15.68
N TRP A 88 6.78 -15.96 15.05
CA TRP A 88 7.58 -15.62 13.87
C TRP A 88 9.09 -15.71 14.14
N ARG A 89 9.56 -15.14 15.26
CA ARG A 89 10.97 -15.25 15.65
C ARG A 89 11.41 -16.69 15.93
N GLU A 90 10.55 -17.47 16.57
CA GLU A 90 10.81 -18.89 16.82
C GLU A 90 10.91 -19.68 15.51
N ALA A 91 9.99 -19.44 14.59
CA ALA A 91 9.99 -20.05 13.27
C ALA A 91 11.23 -19.65 12.45
N LYS A 92 11.62 -18.37 12.47
CA LYS A 92 12.86 -17.90 11.82
C LYS A 92 14.11 -18.56 12.38
N ARG A 93 14.19 -18.76 13.68
CA ARG A 93 15.34 -19.49 14.28
C ARG A 93 15.42 -20.93 13.82
N LYS A 94 14.29 -21.57 13.57
CA LYS A 94 14.21 -22.98 13.16
C LYS A 94 14.44 -23.16 11.66
N HIS A 95 13.89 -22.28 10.80
CA HIS A 95 13.83 -22.48 9.35
C HIS A 95 14.71 -21.49 8.57
N GLY A 96 15.38 -20.57 9.26
CA GLY A 96 16.17 -19.51 8.63
C GLY A 96 15.38 -18.26 8.28
N SER A 97 16.10 -17.25 7.77
CA SER A 97 15.47 -15.98 7.40
C SER A 97 14.62 -16.13 6.14
N PRO A 98 13.38 -15.61 6.14
CA PRO A 98 12.51 -15.61 4.95
C PRO A 98 13.01 -14.69 3.83
N TYR A 99 14.05 -13.90 4.05
CA TYR A 99 14.70 -13.13 3.00
C TYR A 99 16.18 -12.95 3.26
N ASN A 100 16.95 -12.73 2.18
CA ASN A 100 18.36 -12.46 2.24
C ASN A 100 18.61 -10.95 2.44
N ALA A 101 19.24 -10.58 3.56
CA ALA A 101 19.47 -9.18 3.91
C ALA A 101 20.42 -8.45 2.94
N SER A 102 21.31 -9.15 2.25
CA SER A 102 22.27 -8.55 1.31
C SER A 102 21.72 -8.39 -0.10
N THR A 103 20.92 -9.34 -0.57
CA THR A 103 20.35 -9.34 -1.93
C THR A 103 18.89 -8.89 -1.99
N SER A 104 18.21 -8.85 -0.84
CA SER A 104 16.77 -8.58 -0.72
C SER A 104 15.88 -9.57 -1.49
N GLN A 105 16.41 -10.70 -1.84
CA GLN A 105 15.63 -11.76 -2.45
C GLN A 105 14.88 -12.53 -1.37
N VAL A 106 13.60 -12.81 -1.62
CA VAL A 106 12.80 -13.67 -0.76
C VAL A 106 13.27 -15.11 -0.92
N ASN A 107 13.63 -15.76 0.18
CA ASN A 107 13.80 -17.20 0.23
C ASN A 107 12.42 -17.84 0.35
N ALA A 108 11.85 -18.24 -0.79
CA ALA A 108 10.47 -18.74 -0.87
C ALA A 108 10.24 -19.96 0.05
N THR A 109 11.23 -20.87 0.11
CA THR A 109 11.14 -22.08 0.96
C THR A 109 11.13 -21.71 2.44
N ALA A 110 12.09 -20.89 2.89
CA ALA A 110 12.14 -20.45 4.28
C ALA A 110 10.90 -19.61 4.63
N PHE A 111 10.43 -18.74 3.73
CA PHE A 111 9.22 -17.95 3.91
C PHE A 111 8.00 -18.84 4.17
N GLN A 112 7.76 -19.84 3.30
CA GLN A 112 6.64 -20.76 3.45
C GLN A 112 6.69 -21.54 4.76
N LEU A 113 7.86 -22.01 5.16
CA LEU A 113 8.04 -22.76 6.42
C LEU A 113 7.82 -21.88 7.64
N VAL A 114 8.34 -20.65 7.63
CA VAL A 114 8.16 -19.66 8.72
C VAL A 114 6.69 -19.26 8.83
N VAL A 115 6.03 -18.94 7.73
CA VAL A 115 4.60 -18.62 7.70
C VAL A 115 3.78 -19.79 8.26
N ARG A 116 3.97 -21.00 7.70
CA ARG A 116 3.22 -22.19 8.14
C ARG A 116 3.36 -22.47 9.63
N GLN A 117 4.59 -22.45 10.15
CA GLN A 117 4.81 -22.68 11.59
C GLN A 117 4.15 -21.59 12.43
N THR A 118 4.24 -20.33 12.00
CA THR A 118 3.62 -19.20 12.72
C THR A 118 2.10 -19.33 12.74
N LEU A 119 1.48 -19.64 11.59
CA LEU A 119 0.05 -19.86 11.47
C LEU A 119 -0.43 -21.02 12.35
N ASN A 120 0.28 -22.16 12.33
CA ASN A 120 -0.05 -23.31 13.18
C ASN A 120 -0.10 -22.92 14.67
N LYS A 121 0.89 -22.15 15.13
CA LYS A 121 0.93 -21.66 16.53
C LYS A 121 -0.21 -20.70 16.86
N LEU A 122 -0.55 -19.80 15.95
CA LEU A 122 -1.69 -18.89 16.11
C LEU A 122 -3.02 -19.65 16.12
N LYS A 123 -3.15 -20.69 15.28
CA LYS A 123 -4.32 -21.57 15.22
C LYS A 123 -4.48 -22.38 16.52
N GLU A 124 -3.42 -23.04 16.98
CA GLU A 124 -3.39 -23.79 18.24
C GLU A 124 -3.82 -22.92 19.43
N ALA A 125 -3.40 -21.65 19.44
CA ALA A 125 -3.73 -20.68 20.47
C ALA A 125 -5.08 -19.95 20.24
N ASN A 126 -5.76 -20.20 19.11
CA ASN A 126 -7.02 -19.55 18.72
C ASN A 126 -6.98 -18.01 18.79
N ILE A 127 -5.88 -17.41 18.32
CA ILE A 127 -5.64 -15.97 18.47
C ILE A 127 -6.27 -15.17 17.34
N ALA A 128 -6.12 -15.60 16.08
CA ALA A 128 -6.55 -14.87 14.90
C ALA A 128 -7.09 -15.80 13.81
N ASP A 129 -7.80 -15.23 12.85
CA ASP A 129 -8.36 -15.96 11.70
C ASP A 129 -7.48 -15.81 10.45
N ALA A 130 -6.71 -14.70 10.36
CA ALA A 130 -5.81 -14.44 9.23
C ALA A 130 -4.66 -13.50 9.60
N ILE A 131 -3.60 -13.50 8.77
CA ILE A 131 -2.47 -12.59 8.84
C ILE A 131 -2.44 -11.71 7.60
N ILE A 132 -2.21 -10.42 7.82
CA ILE A 132 -1.97 -9.44 6.77
C ILE A 132 -0.49 -9.06 6.77
N PHE A 133 0.17 -9.26 5.63
CA PHE A 133 1.49 -8.73 5.36
C PHE A 133 1.35 -7.39 4.64
N THR A 134 1.95 -6.36 5.21
CA THR A 134 2.08 -5.03 4.61
C THR A 134 3.53 -4.82 4.22
N ASP A 135 3.77 -4.35 2.99
CA ASP A 135 5.12 -4.18 2.47
C ASP A 135 5.20 -2.92 1.59
N LEU A 136 6.12 -2.02 1.89
CA LEU A 136 6.39 -0.85 1.07
C LEU A 136 7.39 -1.21 -0.03
N VAL A 137 6.92 -1.18 -1.25
CA VAL A 137 7.71 -1.53 -2.43
C VAL A 137 7.89 -0.32 -3.34
N GLU A 138 8.95 -0.32 -4.13
CA GLU A 138 9.21 0.67 -5.17
C GLU A 138 9.19 0.05 -6.56
N GLN A 139 8.72 0.85 -7.50
CA GLN A 139 8.87 0.58 -8.93
C GLN A 139 9.28 1.84 -9.69
N PRO A 140 9.95 1.69 -10.81
CA PRO A 140 10.22 2.81 -11.70
C PRO A 140 8.95 3.28 -12.40
N VAL A 141 8.75 4.60 -12.45
CA VAL A 141 7.67 5.24 -13.21
C VAL A 141 8.24 6.39 -14.04
N VAL A 142 7.55 6.73 -15.14
CA VAL A 142 7.90 7.86 -16.00
C VAL A 142 6.73 8.83 -16.00
N PHE A 143 7.03 10.12 -15.97
CA PHE A 143 6.02 11.17 -16.16
C PHE A 143 5.70 11.32 -17.64
N GLN A 144 4.46 11.00 -18.02
CA GLN A 144 4.04 11.08 -19.42
C GLN A 144 4.00 12.54 -19.90
N GLY A 145 4.58 12.79 -21.09
CA GLY A 145 4.93 14.10 -21.62
C GLY A 145 3.81 14.99 -22.14
N ASN A 146 2.55 14.76 -21.77
CA ASN A 146 1.47 15.71 -22.06
C ASN A 146 1.51 16.86 -21.05
N ASN A 147 0.84 17.97 -21.32
CA ASN A 147 0.79 19.19 -20.49
C ASN A 147 0.55 18.96 -18.99
N ASN A 148 0.20 17.76 -18.58
CA ASN A 148 -0.10 17.38 -17.18
C ASN A 148 1.05 16.68 -16.46
N HIS A 149 2.06 16.16 -17.16
CA HIS A 149 3.19 15.42 -16.57
C HIS A 149 2.79 14.49 -15.42
N LEU A 150 1.93 13.51 -15.72
CA LEU A 150 1.42 12.55 -14.74
C LEU A 150 2.19 11.23 -14.80
N ALA A 151 2.67 10.76 -13.67
CA ALA A 151 3.05 9.36 -13.49
C ALA A 151 1.83 8.54 -13.04
N LYS A 152 1.61 7.39 -13.67
CA LYS A 152 0.49 6.49 -13.36
C LYS A 152 1.03 5.11 -13.01
N TRP A 153 0.62 4.59 -11.86
CA TRP A 153 0.97 3.23 -11.41
C TRP A 153 0.02 2.76 -10.30
N HIS A 154 -0.21 1.47 -10.22
CA HIS A 154 -1.00 0.80 -9.18
C HIS A 154 -2.25 1.59 -8.74
N GLY A 155 -3.05 2.00 -9.74
CA GLY A 155 -4.33 2.69 -9.53
C GLY A 155 -4.25 4.19 -9.29
N VAL A 156 -3.07 4.77 -9.10
CA VAL A 156 -2.91 6.21 -8.82
C VAL A 156 -2.33 6.99 -9.98
N SER A 157 -2.63 8.30 -9.99
CA SER A 157 -1.99 9.28 -10.87
C SER A 157 -1.40 10.40 -10.03
N ARG A 158 -0.12 10.72 -10.23
CA ARG A 158 0.58 11.74 -9.43
C ARG A 158 1.34 12.70 -10.32
N ARG A 159 1.31 13.97 -9.97
CA ARG A 159 2.20 14.99 -10.52
C ARG A 159 3.54 14.98 -9.81
N PRO A 160 4.64 15.38 -10.46
CA PRO A 160 5.91 15.57 -9.78
C PRO A 160 5.80 16.69 -8.74
N GLY A 161 6.43 16.49 -7.59
CA GLY A 161 6.70 17.61 -6.68
C GLY A 161 7.78 18.51 -7.29
N VAL A 162 7.71 19.81 -7.04
CA VAL A 162 8.71 20.79 -7.46
C VAL A 162 9.27 21.49 -6.23
N LYS A 163 10.59 21.66 -6.16
CA LYS A 163 11.29 22.40 -5.09
C LYS A 163 12.19 23.46 -5.71
N GLY A 164 11.96 24.70 -5.34
CA GLY A 164 12.63 25.89 -5.88
C GLY A 164 11.62 26.96 -6.25
N SER A 165 12.11 28.13 -6.64
CA SER A 165 11.30 29.30 -6.99
C SER A 165 11.03 29.46 -8.49
N GLY A 166 11.65 28.61 -9.32
CA GLY A 166 11.52 28.68 -10.79
C GLY A 166 10.50 27.69 -11.35
N ALA A 167 10.03 27.96 -12.55
CA ALA A 167 9.31 26.96 -13.34
C ALA A 167 10.27 25.82 -13.73
N VAL A 168 9.71 24.65 -14.04
CA VAL A 168 10.49 23.56 -14.63
C VAL A 168 10.93 23.99 -16.03
N SER A 169 12.22 23.87 -16.33
CA SER A 169 12.78 24.23 -17.64
C SER A 169 12.09 23.47 -18.77
N THR A 170 11.96 24.11 -19.94
CA THR A 170 11.50 23.46 -21.18
C THR A 170 12.46 22.36 -21.66
N GLU A 171 13.73 22.42 -21.23
CA GLU A 171 14.77 21.44 -21.54
C GLU A 171 14.80 20.28 -20.55
N PHE A 172 13.88 20.27 -19.55
CA PHE A 172 13.84 19.20 -18.56
C PHE A 172 13.50 17.88 -19.23
N ASP A 173 14.35 16.87 -18.98
CA ASP A 173 14.14 15.52 -19.53
C ASP A 173 13.07 14.76 -18.75
N TRP A 174 11.88 14.71 -19.31
CA TRP A 174 10.73 14.01 -18.76
C TRP A 174 10.75 12.49 -18.99
N SER A 175 11.68 11.98 -19.82
CA SER A 175 11.79 10.54 -20.09
C SER A 175 12.47 9.76 -18.97
N GLN A 176 13.07 10.47 -18.02
CA GLN A 176 13.75 9.86 -16.88
C GLN A 176 12.78 9.06 -16.01
N SER A 177 13.18 7.83 -15.72
CA SER A 177 12.48 7.00 -14.76
C SER A 177 12.77 7.44 -13.32
N VAL A 178 11.73 7.51 -12.49
CA VAL A 178 11.83 7.84 -11.06
C VAL A 178 11.19 6.78 -10.19
N PRO A 179 11.70 6.52 -8.98
CA PRO A 179 11.09 5.56 -8.07
C PRO A 179 9.75 6.07 -7.55
N ALA A 180 8.75 5.20 -7.54
CA ALA A 180 7.44 5.43 -6.93
C ALA A 180 7.14 4.34 -5.90
N ALA A 181 6.72 4.76 -4.72
CA ALA A 181 6.36 3.86 -3.63
C ALA A 181 4.92 3.39 -3.74
N SER A 182 4.70 2.15 -3.36
CA SER A 182 3.39 1.50 -3.27
C SER A 182 3.28 0.67 -2.00
N LEU A 183 2.06 0.47 -1.52
CA LEU A 183 1.73 -0.49 -0.49
C LEU A 183 1.29 -1.80 -1.14
N ARG A 184 1.99 -2.88 -0.85
CA ARG A 184 1.59 -4.25 -1.18
C ARG A 184 0.93 -4.89 0.03
N ILE A 185 -0.23 -5.49 -0.16
CA ILE A 185 -0.95 -6.27 0.87
C ILE A 185 -1.07 -7.70 0.40
N ILE A 186 -0.80 -8.64 1.32
CA ILE A 186 -1.01 -10.07 1.11
C ILE A 186 -1.71 -10.60 2.36
N ILE A 187 -2.81 -11.33 2.20
CA ILE A 187 -3.60 -11.91 3.29
C ILE A 187 -3.59 -13.42 3.14
N TYR A 188 -3.15 -14.10 4.19
CA TYR A 188 -3.29 -15.56 4.35
C TYR A 188 -4.29 -15.84 5.45
N ASP A 189 -5.15 -16.85 5.25
CA ASP A 189 -5.96 -17.39 6.33
C ASP A 189 -5.07 -18.16 7.33
N ILE A 190 -5.71 -18.60 8.44
CA ILE A 190 -4.99 -19.32 9.49
C ILE A 190 -4.53 -20.73 9.04
N ASP A 191 -5.08 -21.27 7.94
CA ASP A 191 -4.67 -22.53 7.33
C ASP A 191 -3.53 -22.36 6.31
N GLY A 192 -3.10 -21.12 6.06
CA GLY A 192 -2.00 -20.78 5.16
C GLY A 192 -2.40 -20.68 3.70
N LYS A 193 -3.69 -20.58 3.41
CA LYS A 193 -4.19 -20.33 2.06
C LYS A 193 -4.13 -18.84 1.77
N LEU A 194 -3.73 -18.49 0.55
CA LEU A 194 -3.76 -17.12 0.09
C LEU A 194 -5.20 -16.70 -0.17
N LEU A 195 -5.70 -15.73 0.62
CA LEU A 195 -7.03 -15.16 0.43
C LEU A 195 -7.00 -13.98 -0.51
N PHE A 196 -5.98 -13.12 -0.38
CA PHE A 196 -5.95 -11.86 -1.08
C PHE A 196 -4.52 -11.39 -1.31
N LYS A 197 -4.28 -10.75 -2.45
CA LYS A 197 -3.04 -10.05 -2.77
C LYS A 197 -3.37 -8.86 -3.66
N SER A 198 -2.88 -7.69 -3.30
CA SER A 198 -3.05 -6.47 -4.08
C SER A 198 -1.93 -5.46 -3.80
N ILE A 199 -1.93 -4.38 -4.58
CA ILE A 199 -0.95 -3.32 -4.46
C ILE A 199 -1.60 -1.98 -4.82
N GLY A 200 -1.40 -0.95 -3.97
CA GLY A 200 -1.90 0.40 -4.19
C GLY A 200 -0.77 1.41 -4.27
N GLY A 201 -0.80 2.29 -5.25
CA GLY A 201 0.19 3.36 -5.41
C GLY A 201 0.08 4.41 -4.31
N LEU A 202 1.21 4.92 -3.84
CA LEU A 202 1.26 5.92 -2.79
C LEU A 202 1.81 7.26 -3.30
N GLU A 203 3.12 7.33 -3.48
CA GLU A 203 3.81 8.59 -3.76
C GLU A 203 5.09 8.37 -4.57
N VAL A 204 5.42 9.32 -5.45
CA VAL A 204 6.73 9.38 -6.11
C VAL A 204 7.77 9.87 -5.10
N THR A 205 8.91 9.17 -5.01
CA THR A 205 9.94 9.43 -3.98
C THR A 205 10.92 10.54 -4.36
N ARG A 206 10.74 11.14 -5.54
CA ARG A 206 11.55 12.24 -6.08
C ARG A 206 10.71 13.49 -6.28
N TYR A 207 11.39 14.64 -6.28
CA TYR A 207 10.86 15.93 -6.74
C TYR A 207 11.78 16.51 -7.82
N ILE A 208 11.30 17.48 -8.58
CA ILE A 208 12.12 18.26 -9.52
C ILE A 208 12.75 19.42 -8.75
N ASP A 209 14.07 19.46 -8.70
CA ASP A 209 14.83 20.56 -8.09
C ASP A 209 15.14 21.62 -9.16
N THR A 210 14.36 22.70 -9.17
CA THR A 210 14.51 23.81 -10.13
C THR A 210 15.60 24.81 -9.73
N ARG A 211 16.29 24.63 -8.61
CA ARG A 211 17.46 25.44 -8.23
C ARG A 211 18.70 25.08 -9.03
N LYS A 212 18.66 23.98 -9.77
CA LYS A 212 19.71 23.56 -10.70
C LYS A 212 19.32 23.95 -12.13
N VAL A 213 20.32 24.32 -12.93
CA VAL A 213 20.12 24.61 -14.36
C VAL A 213 19.42 23.41 -15.02
N SER A 214 18.41 23.67 -15.84
CA SER A 214 17.53 22.68 -16.49
C SER A 214 16.68 21.82 -15.55
N GLY A 215 16.88 21.91 -14.23
CA GLY A 215 16.21 21.06 -13.25
C GLY A 215 16.77 19.63 -13.23
N ARG A 216 16.51 18.90 -12.16
CA ARG A 216 16.81 17.46 -12.04
C ARG A 216 15.92 16.79 -11.01
N PHE A 217 15.70 15.50 -11.15
CA PHE A 217 15.08 14.71 -10.10
C PHE A 217 16.02 14.56 -8.89
N ALA A 218 15.53 14.93 -7.74
CA ALA A 218 16.21 14.79 -6.46
C ALA A 218 15.34 14.03 -5.45
N ARG A 219 15.96 13.35 -4.50
CA ARG A 219 15.26 12.60 -3.45
C ARG A 219 14.49 13.57 -2.55
N ARG A 220 13.27 13.20 -2.18
CA ARG A 220 12.46 13.96 -1.22
C ARG A 220 12.99 13.74 0.19
N ASP A 221 13.10 14.82 0.96
CA ASP A 221 13.55 14.78 2.36
C ASP A 221 12.48 14.11 3.25
N LYS A 222 11.20 14.31 2.92
CA LYS A 222 10.06 13.73 3.63
C LYS A 222 9.07 13.13 2.62
N LEU A 223 8.66 11.89 2.89
CA LEU A 223 7.65 11.17 2.12
C LEU A 223 6.33 11.12 2.88
N PHE A 224 5.27 10.78 2.14
CA PHE A 224 3.94 10.51 2.70
C PHE A 224 3.41 11.66 3.60
N THR A 225 3.70 12.90 3.21
CA THR A 225 3.23 14.09 3.94
C THR A 225 1.76 14.39 3.69
N LYS A 226 1.22 13.97 2.54
CA LYS A 226 -0.19 14.11 2.19
C LYS A 226 -0.97 12.87 2.64
N SER A 227 -1.76 13.02 3.70
CA SER A 227 -2.57 11.91 4.23
C SER A 227 -3.55 11.35 3.18
N SER A 228 -4.14 12.19 2.34
CA SER A 228 -5.04 11.76 1.25
C SER A 228 -4.39 10.72 0.33
N ASN A 229 -3.12 10.89 -0.03
CA ASN A 229 -2.41 9.93 -0.86
C ASN A 229 -2.21 8.58 -0.16
N ILE A 230 -2.06 8.60 1.17
CA ILE A 230 -1.92 7.37 1.95
C ILE A 230 -3.26 6.64 1.99
N TYR A 231 -4.35 7.35 2.34
CA TYR A 231 -5.68 6.74 2.39
C TYR A 231 -6.12 6.18 1.03
N GLU A 232 -5.86 6.91 -0.06
CA GLU A 232 -6.13 6.43 -1.42
C GLU A 232 -5.33 5.16 -1.74
N GLY A 233 -4.02 5.17 -1.47
CA GLY A 233 -3.18 4.00 -1.71
C GLY A 233 -3.54 2.78 -0.84
N VAL A 234 -3.96 3.01 0.41
CA VAL A 234 -4.46 1.94 1.30
C VAL A 234 -5.80 1.41 0.81
N ALA A 235 -6.73 2.29 0.38
CA ALA A 235 -8.00 1.86 -0.20
C ALA A 235 -7.81 1.00 -1.44
N LEU A 236 -6.91 1.41 -2.34
CA LEU A 236 -6.52 0.61 -3.52
C LEU A 236 -5.88 -0.73 -3.12
N ALA A 237 -4.95 -0.71 -2.17
CA ALA A 237 -4.27 -1.93 -1.73
C ALA A 237 -5.20 -2.93 -1.02
N LEU A 238 -6.31 -2.48 -0.46
CA LEU A 238 -7.32 -3.32 0.19
C LEU A 238 -8.47 -3.71 -0.73
N HIS A 239 -8.67 -3.00 -1.86
CA HIS A 239 -9.75 -3.30 -2.79
C HIS A 239 -9.41 -4.53 -3.65
N PRO A 240 -10.33 -5.46 -3.91
CA PRO A 240 -11.72 -5.52 -3.48
C PRO A 240 -11.98 -6.30 -2.18
N PHE A 241 -10.97 -6.70 -1.40
CA PHE A 241 -11.15 -7.31 -0.08
C PHE A 241 -12.02 -6.42 0.84
N ILE A 242 -11.77 -5.12 0.78
CA ILE A 242 -12.67 -4.08 1.27
C ILE A 242 -13.13 -3.29 0.04
N VAL A 243 -14.42 -3.38 -0.27
CA VAL A 243 -14.98 -2.65 -1.40
C VAL A 243 -14.88 -1.16 -1.16
N ALA A 244 -14.21 -0.44 -2.06
CA ALA A 244 -14.13 1.02 -2.05
C ALA A 244 -15.05 1.59 -3.14
N GLU A 245 -15.85 2.60 -2.77
CA GLU A 245 -16.74 3.26 -3.70
C GLU A 245 -15.96 3.96 -4.82
N GLY A 246 -16.40 3.83 -6.06
CA GLY A 246 -15.75 4.42 -7.24
C GLY A 246 -14.58 3.60 -7.81
N TYR A 247 -14.29 2.42 -7.24
CA TYR A 247 -13.31 1.49 -7.79
C TYR A 247 -14.00 0.35 -8.56
N PRO A 248 -13.35 -0.24 -9.58
CA PRO A 248 -13.98 -1.30 -10.34
C PRO A 248 -14.29 -2.48 -9.43
N GLN A 249 -15.51 -2.94 -9.55
CA GLN A 249 -15.96 -4.22 -9.00
C GLN A 249 -15.74 -5.27 -10.08
N GLN A 250 -15.34 -6.47 -9.70
CA GLN A 250 -15.34 -7.62 -10.61
C GLN A 250 -16.74 -8.04 -10.98
#